data_a040f19177286e85ead38fc1af81de72
#
_entry.id   a040f19177286e85ead38fc1af81de72
#
_cell.length_a   1.000
_cell.length_b   1.000
_cell.length_c   1.000
_cell.angle_alpha   90.00
_cell.angle_beta   90.00
_cell.angle_gamma   90.00
#
_symmetry.space_group_name_H-M   'P 1'
#
loop_
_entity.id
_entity.type
_entity.pdbx_description
1 polymer ?
#
loop_
_entity_poly.entity_id
_entity_poly.type
_entity_poly.pdbx_seq_one_letter_code
_entity_poly.pdbx_strand_id
1 'polypeptide(L)'
;MKRLRNILTVILLALGMLLPATVRAENTVDVKEIVFGHIGDSYEWHITTWGETHVTIPLPVIVHSSTTGWHAFLSSRLEENGGSYEGFSIAPAGSKYEGKLVEYDATGNEIRPLDISITKVTLALLINSCLLYTSPSPRDRSVS
;
A
#
# COMPACT_ATOMS: atom_id res chain seq x y z
N MET A 1 53.92 -20.54 29.88
CA MET A 1 52.51 -20.91 29.61
C MET A 1 51.59 -19.71 29.39
N LYS A 2 51.67 -18.60 30.10
CA LYS A 2 50.78 -17.41 29.89
C LYS A 2 50.99 -16.73 28.53
N ARG A 3 52.23 -16.61 28.04
CA ARG A 3 52.52 -16.00 26.74
C ARG A 3 51.96 -16.82 25.54
N LEU A 4 52.06 -18.14 25.61
CA LEU A 4 51.53 -19.03 24.57
C LEU A 4 49.99 -18.94 24.46
N ARG A 5 49.31 -18.87 25.62
CA ARG A 5 47.85 -18.69 25.68
C ARG A 5 47.42 -17.35 25.08
N ASN A 6 48.14 -16.25 25.38
CA ASN A 6 47.84 -14.95 24.83
C ASN A 6 48.08 -14.87 23.31
N ILE A 7 49.10 -15.54 22.79
CA ILE A 7 49.37 -15.63 21.35
C ILE A 7 48.24 -16.43 20.67
N LEU A 8 47.82 -17.54 21.29
CA LEU A 8 46.72 -18.38 20.75
C LEU A 8 45.38 -17.62 20.70
N THR A 9 45.08 -16.82 21.73
CA THR A 9 43.86 -16.00 21.77
C THR A 9 43.88 -14.88 20.71
N VAL A 10 45.04 -14.25 20.47
CA VAL A 10 45.16 -13.21 19.40
C VAL A 10 45.02 -13.82 18.02
N ILE A 11 45.60 -15.02 17.79
CA ILE A 11 45.44 -15.74 16.51
C ILE A 11 43.99 -16.15 16.30
N LEU A 12 43.29 -16.62 17.32
CA LEU A 12 41.88 -17.02 17.24
C LEU A 12 40.98 -15.83 16.95
N LEU A 13 41.24 -14.67 17.56
CA LEU A 13 40.53 -13.42 17.30
C LEU A 13 40.79 -12.91 15.88
N ALA A 14 42.04 -12.95 15.40
CA ALA A 14 42.41 -12.56 14.05
C ALA A 14 41.78 -13.49 13.00
N LEU A 15 41.69 -14.79 13.27
CA LEU A 15 41.05 -15.78 12.39
C LEU A 15 39.53 -15.57 12.34
N GLY A 16 38.90 -15.14 13.45
CA GLY A 16 37.46 -14.79 13.49
C GLY A 16 37.12 -13.55 12.67
N MET A 17 38.05 -12.59 12.54
CA MET A 17 37.85 -11.40 11.70
C MET A 17 38.06 -11.65 10.18
N LEU A 18 38.70 -12.77 9.82
CA LEU A 18 38.91 -13.17 8.41
C LEU A 18 37.77 -13.98 7.81
N LEU A 19 36.79 -14.40 8.62
CA LEU A 19 35.56 -14.99 8.07
C LEU A 19 34.76 -13.89 7.40
N PRO A 20 34.63 -13.92 6.07
CA PRO A 20 33.70 -12.98 5.42
C PRO A 20 32.30 -13.29 5.96
N ALA A 21 31.76 -12.35 6.74
CA ALA A 21 30.33 -12.36 7.00
C ALA A 21 29.66 -12.15 5.62
N THR A 22 29.34 -13.25 4.95
CA THR A 22 28.41 -13.21 3.83
C THR A 22 27.07 -12.82 4.44
N VAL A 23 26.87 -11.52 4.66
CA VAL A 23 25.54 -10.93 4.80
C VAL A 23 24.89 -11.16 3.44
N ARG A 24 24.19 -12.27 3.32
CA ARG A 24 23.30 -12.54 2.24
C ARG A 24 22.16 -11.54 2.46
N ALA A 25 22.20 -10.42 1.74
CA ALA A 25 21.06 -9.56 1.55
C ALA A 25 20.07 -10.35 0.68
N GLU A 26 19.39 -11.30 1.31
CA GLU A 26 18.27 -12.02 0.75
C GLU A 26 17.08 -11.10 0.94
N ASN A 27 16.51 -10.70 -0.16
CA ASN A 27 15.48 -9.72 -0.43
C ASN A 27 16.02 -8.29 -0.55
N THR A 28 16.31 -7.88 -1.75
CA THR A 28 16.20 -6.48 -2.12
C THR A 28 14.72 -6.13 -1.96
N VAL A 29 14.36 -5.71 -0.75
CA VAL A 29 13.05 -5.11 -0.51
C VAL A 29 12.98 -3.94 -1.48
N ASP A 30 12.07 -4.02 -2.45
CA ASP A 30 11.88 -2.91 -3.38
C ASP A 30 11.23 -1.76 -2.59
N VAL A 31 12.12 -0.89 -2.06
CA VAL A 31 11.72 0.28 -1.27
C VAL A 31 10.76 1.15 -2.07
N LYS A 32 10.91 1.17 -3.39
CA LYS A 32 10.03 1.90 -4.29
C LYS A 32 8.61 1.32 -4.22
N GLU A 33 8.47 0.01 -4.36
CA GLU A 33 7.18 -0.67 -4.31
C GLU A 33 6.48 -0.46 -2.96
N ILE A 34 7.23 -0.60 -1.85
CA ILE A 34 6.69 -0.37 -0.50
C ILE A 34 6.25 1.09 -0.34
N VAL A 35 7.12 2.05 -0.67
CA VAL A 35 6.80 3.48 -0.50
C VAL A 35 5.61 3.85 -1.37
N PHE A 36 5.62 3.53 -2.65
CA PHE A 36 4.51 3.87 -3.55
C PHE A 36 3.22 3.11 -3.22
N GLY A 37 3.29 1.87 -2.75
CA GLY A 37 2.13 1.14 -2.23
C GLY A 37 1.50 1.81 -1.01
N HIS A 38 2.31 2.44 -0.14
CA HIS A 38 1.80 3.12 1.06
C HIS A 38 1.31 4.55 0.80
N ILE A 39 2.00 5.33 -0.05
CA ILE A 39 1.62 6.72 -0.35
C ILE A 39 0.68 6.82 -1.55
N GLY A 40 0.68 5.84 -2.45
CA GLY A 40 -0.20 5.78 -3.61
C GLY A 40 -1.67 5.72 -3.20
N ASP A 41 -2.53 6.27 -4.05
CA ASP A 41 -3.97 6.18 -3.88
C ASP A 41 -4.48 4.81 -4.34
N SER A 42 -5.46 4.24 -3.61
CA SER A 42 -6.03 2.93 -3.89
C SER A 42 -7.49 2.86 -3.45
N TYR A 43 -8.23 1.86 -3.97
CA TYR A 43 -9.61 1.59 -3.60
C TYR A 43 -9.74 0.72 -2.35
N GLU A 44 -8.63 0.41 -1.70
CA GLU A 44 -8.57 -0.31 -0.44
C GLU A 44 -7.57 0.36 0.51
N TRP A 45 -7.77 0.18 1.81
CA TRP A 45 -6.82 0.64 2.81
C TRP A 45 -6.13 -0.54 3.46
N HIS A 46 -4.90 -0.81 3.06
CA HIS A 46 -4.06 -1.79 3.72
C HIS A 46 -3.68 -1.31 5.12
N ILE A 47 -4.06 -2.08 6.14
CA ILE A 47 -3.77 -1.77 7.55
C ILE A 47 -2.49 -2.44 8.00
N THR A 48 -2.38 -3.75 7.77
CA THR A 48 -1.23 -4.54 8.18
C THR A 48 -1.19 -5.87 7.45
N THR A 49 -0.02 -6.50 7.48
CA THR A 49 0.15 -7.88 7.04
C THR A 49 0.54 -8.73 8.24
N TRP A 50 -0.22 -9.77 8.54
CA TRP A 50 0.07 -10.71 9.60
C TRP A 50 0.38 -12.08 9.00
N GLY A 51 1.68 -12.42 8.91
CA GLY A 51 2.14 -13.59 8.18
C GLY A 51 1.85 -13.45 6.68
N GLU A 52 1.04 -14.34 6.13
CA GLU A 52 0.59 -14.30 4.72
C GLU A 52 -0.78 -13.62 4.55
N THR A 53 -1.41 -13.15 5.63
CA THR A 53 -2.73 -12.55 5.58
C THR A 53 -2.62 -11.03 5.52
N HIS A 54 -3.14 -10.44 4.45
CA HIS A 54 -3.28 -9.00 4.32
C HIS A 54 -4.59 -8.54 4.96
N VAL A 55 -4.50 -7.62 5.90
CA VAL A 55 -5.67 -7.00 6.53
C VAL A 55 -5.91 -5.67 5.84
N THR A 56 -6.96 -5.64 5.02
CA THR A 56 -7.37 -4.47 4.25
C THR A 56 -8.78 -4.04 4.63
N ILE A 57 -9.07 -2.76 4.54
CA ILE A 57 -10.41 -2.22 4.62
C ILE A 57 -10.87 -1.94 3.19
N PRO A 58 -11.89 -2.65 2.67
CA PRO A 58 -12.44 -2.37 1.36
C PRO A 58 -13.19 -1.04 1.39
N LEU A 59 -12.98 -0.21 0.38
CA LEU A 59 -13.59 1.09 0.27
C LEU A 59 -14.75 1.08 -0.75
N PRO A 60 -15.76 1.96 -0.59
CA PRO A 60 -16.86 2.04 -1.51
C PRO A 60 -16.40 2.62 -2.86
N VAL A 61 -16.65 1.88 -3.91
CA VAL A 61 -16.47 2.26 -5.30
C VAL A 61 -17.79 2.76 -5.86
N ILE A 62 -17.80 3.97 -6.40
CA ILE A 62 -18.97 4.59 -7.03
C ILE A 62 -18.53 5.14 -8.37
N VAL A 63 -19.04 4.55 -9.42
CA VAL A 63 -18.66 4.89 -10.79
C VAL A 63 -19.87 5.04 -11.69
N HIS A 64 -19.72 5.85 -12.72
CA HIS A 64 -20.70 6.00 -13.79
C HIS A 64 -20.06 5.65 -15.12
N SER A 65 -20.53 4.54 -15.70
CA SER A 65 -20.22 4.17 -17.07
C SER A 65 -21.14 4.92 -18.06
N SER A 66 -20.59 5.29 -19.19
CA SER A 66 -21.39 5.88 -20.27
C SER A 66 -22.36 4.89 -20.93
N THR A 67 -22.11 3.59 -20.76
CA THR A 67 -22.87 2.51 -21.39
C THR A 67 -23.88 1.85 -20.44
N THR A 68 -23.49 1.62 -19.20
CA THR A 68 -24.27 0.84 -18.21
C THR A 68 -24.85 1.69 -17.07
N GLY A 69 -24.44 2.98 -16.97
CA GLY A 69 -24.96 3.89 -15.95
C GLY A 69 -24.20 3.83 -14.62
N TRP A 70 -24.93 4.03 -13.51
CA TRP A 70 -24.34 4.09 -12.17
C TRP A 70 -24.14 2.69 -11.56
N HIS A 71 -22.95 2.48 -11.01
CA HIS A 71 -22.58 1.29 -10.24
C HIS A 71 -22.01 1.69 -8.90
N ALA A 72 -22.35 0.94 -7.85
CA ALA A 72 -21.84 1.14 -6.51
C ALA A 72 -21.59 -0.22 -5.83
N PHE A 73 -20.36 -0.48 -5.44
CA PHE A 73 -19.94 -1.74 -4.80
C PHE A 73 -18.73 -1.51 -3.89
N LEU A 74 -18.36 -2.52 -3.10
CA LEU A 74 -17.13 -2.49 -2.30
C LEU A 74 -15.96 -3.03 -3.12
N SER A 75 -14.78 -2.47 -2.93
CA SER A 75 -13.56 -2.88 -3.64
C SER A 75 -13.21 -4.35 -3.44
N SER A 76 -13.62 -4.98 -2.32
CA SER A 76 -13.46 -6.42 -2.10
C SER A 76 -14.08 -7.28 -3.19
N ARG A 77 -15.13 -6.78 -3.88
CA ARG A 77 -15.74 -7.51 -5.01
C ARG A 77 -14.80 -7.66 -6.20
N LEU A 78 -13.88 -6.70 -6.40
CA LEU A 78 -12.86 -6.80 -7.43
C LEU A 78 -11.88 -7.93 -7.11
N GLU A 79 -11.43 -8.03 -5.86
CA GLU A 79 -10.50 -9.08 -5.43
C GLU A 79 -11.15 -10.48 -5.48
N GLU A 80 -12.35 -10.62 -4.94
CA GLU A 80 -13.11 -11.87 -4.91
C GLU A 80 -13.39 -12.43 -6.32
N ASN A 81 -13.51 -11.56 -7.32
CA ASN A 81 -13.81 -11.92 -8.71
C ASN A 81 -12.59 -11.86 -9.65
N GLY A 82 -11.38 -12.02 -9.11
CA GLY A 82 -10.16 -12.09 -9.92
C GLY A 82 -9.74 -10.77 -10.57
N GLY A 83 -10.02 -9.65 -9.92
CA GLY A 83 -9.59 -8.31 -10.35
C GLY A 83 -10.59 -7.55 -11.22
N SER A 84 -11.78 -8.12 -11.50
CA SER A 84 -12.82 -7.43 -12.24
C SER A 84 -14.21 -7.70 -11.67
N TYR A 85 -15.08 -6.68 -11.69
CA TYR A 85 -16.45 -6.77 -11.22
C TYR A 85 -17.36 -5.85 -12.05
N GLU A 86 -18.50 -6.38 -12.52
CA GLU A 86 -19.47 -5.64 -13.36
C GLU A 86 -18.87 -4.95 -14.60
N GLY A 87 -17.81 -5.52 -15.18
CA GLY A 87 -17.10 -4.94 -16.33
C GLY A 87 -16.04 -3.90 -16.00
N PHE A 88 -15.87 -3.59 -14.71
CA PHE A 88 -14.82 -2.71 -14.20
C PHE A 88 -13.64 -3.52 -13.69
N SER A 89 -12.43 -3.01 -13.90
CA SER A 89 -11.20 -3.58 -13.35
C SER A 89 -10.22 -2.47 -12.98
N ILE A 90 -9.24 -2.81 -12.13
CA ILE A 90 -8.13 -1.88 -11.84
C ILE A 90 -7.11 -2.02 -12.96
N ALA A 91 -6.77 -0.90 -13.59
CA ALA A 91 -5.81 -0.87 -14.69
C ALA A 91 -4.44 -1.37 -14.24
N PRO A 92 -3.80 -2.30 -14.98
CA PRO A 92 -2.54 -2.90 -14.62
C PRO A 92 -1.38 -1.91 -14.65
N ALA A 93 -0.28 -2.28 -13.98
CA ALA A 93 0.96 -1.51 -14.03
C ALA A 93 1.44 -1.33 -15.47
N GLY A 94 1.88 -0.13 -15.81
CA GLY A 94 2.34 0.24 -17.15
C GLY A 94 1.23 0.60 -18.14
N SER A 95 -0.06 0.52 -17.77
CA SER A 95 -1.16 1.02 -18.60
C SER A 95 -1.31 2.53 -18.50
N LYS A 96 -2.11 3.11 -19.39
CA LYS A 96 -2.38 4.57 -19.42
C LYS A 96 -3.02 5.05 -18.11
N TYR A 97 -3.84 4.22 -17.49
CA TYR A 97 -4.61 4.55 -16.28
C TYR A 97 -4.22 3.67 -15.08
N GLU A 98 -2.93 3.30 -15.00
CA GLU A 98 -2.39 2.45 -13.92
C GLU A 98 -2.98 2.76 -12.54
N GLY A 99 -3.47 1.72 -11.86
CA GLY A 99 -4.05 1.81 -10.52
C GLY A 99 -5.41 2.50 -10.43
N LYS A 100 -6.01 2.90 -11.56
CA LYS A 100 -7.37 3.48 -11.60
C LYS A 100 -8.37 2.47 -12.13
N LEU A 101 -9.63 2.67 -11.76
CA LEU A 101 -10.72 1.88 -12.28
C LEU A 101 -10.97 2.21 -13.75
N VAL A 102 -11.06 1.17 -14.57
CA VAL A 102 -11.33 1.25 -16.02
C VAL A 102 -12.39 0.25 -16.41
N GLU A 103 -13.08 0.54 -17.50
CA GLU A 103 -13.90 -0.40 -18.26
C GLU A 103 -13.26 -0.63 -19.63
N TYR A 104 -13.53 -1.76 -20.25
CA TYR A 104 -13.04 -2.07 -21.60
C TYR A 104 -14.17 -1.98 -22.60
N ASP A 105 -13.91 -1.30 -23.72
CA ASP A 105 -14.86 -1.29 -24.82
C ASP A 105 -14.86 -2.61 -25.60
N ALA A 106 -15.74 -2.73 -26.58
CA ALA A 106 -15.84 -3.91 -27.43
C ALA A 106 -14.56 -4.16 -28.26
N THR A 107 -13.66 -3.20 -28.35
CA THR A 107 -12.37 -3.27 -29.06
C THR A 107 -11.20 -3.54 -28.11
N GLY A 108 -11.47 -3.62 -26.79
CA GLY A 108 -10.44 -3.89 -25.77
C GLY A 108 -9.65 -2.67 -25.32
N ASN A 109 -10.09 -1.46 -25.69
CA ASN A 109 -9.44 -0.23 -25.21
C ASN A 109 -9.92 0.13 -23.81
N GLU A 110 -8.99 0.62 -22.99
CA GLU A 110 -9.29 1.14 -21.67
C GLU A 110 -10.07 2.47 -21.77
N ILE A 111 -11.24 2.48 -21.19
CA ILE A 111 -12.07 3.69 -21.00
C ILE A 111 -12.11 3.98 -19.51
N ARG A 112 -11.86 5.23 -19.14
CA ARG A 112 -11.99 5.67 -17.76
C ARG A 112 -13.41 6.17 -17.52
N PRO A 113 -14.21 5.49 -16.65
CA PRO A 113 -15.53 5.97 -16.26
C PRO A 113 -15.42 7.23 -15.39
N LEU A 114 -16.52 7.91 -15.15
CA LEU A 114 -16.59 8.94 -14.11
C LEU A 114 -16.53 8.24 -12.75
N ASP A 115 -15.45 8.47 -12.03
CA ASP A 115 -15.14 7.82 -10.77
C ASP A 115 -15.22 8.84 -9.61
N ILE A 116 -16.17 8.63 -8.71
CA ILE A 116 -16.36 9.39 -7.48
C ILE A 116 -16.21 8.52 -6.23
N SER A 117 -15.48 7.44 -6.36
CA SER A 117 -15.22 6.49 -5.28
C SER A 117 -14.50 7.13 -4.11
N ILE A 118 -14.74 6.59 -2.92
CA ILE A 118 -13.95 6.95 -1.74
C ILE A 118 -12.67 6.12 -1.76
N THR A 119 -11.59 6.75 -2.20
CA THR A 119 -10.26 6.12 -2.19
C THR A 119 -9.56 6.30 -0.84
N LYS A 120 -8.45 5.61 -0.63
CA LYS A 120 -7.62 5.69 0.59
C LYS A 120 -7.25 7.14 0.93
N VAL A 121 -6.81 7.92 -0.06
CA VAL A 121 -6.43 9.33 0.15
C VAL A 121 -7.65 10.17 0.51
N THR A 122 -8.77 9.97 -0.18
CA THR A 122 -10.02 10.67 0.13
C THR A 122 -10.50 10.39 1.55
N LEU A 123 -10.49 9.12 1.97
CA LEU A 123 -10.87 8.74 3.33
C LEU A 123 -9.91 9.32 4.38
N ALA A 124 -8.60 9.28 4.12
CA ALA A 124 -7.60 9.88 5.01
C ALA A 124 -7.81 11.40 5.17
N LEU A 125 -8.12 12.11 4.08
CA LEU A 125 -8.45 13.54 4.12
C LEU A 125 -9.72 13.82 4.92
N LEU A 126 -10.77 13.01 4.75
CA LEU A 126 -12.02 13.14 5.52
C LEU A 126 -11.76 12.95 7.02
N ILE A 127 -11.06 11.89 7.41
CA ILE A 127 -10.71 11.61 8.81
C ILE A 127 -9.88 12.77 9.39
N ASN A 128 -8.85 13.21 8.67
CA ASN A 128 -7.98 14.30 9.12
C ASN A 128 -8.75 15.61 9.28
N SER A 129 -9.64 15.93 8.35
CA SER A 129 -10.49 17.12 8.43
C SER A 129 -11.44 17.06 9.64
N CYS A 130 -12.05 15.89 9.89
CA CYS A 130 -12.89 15.69 11.06
C CYS A 130 -12.11 15.87 12.36
N LEU A 131 -10.90 15.29 12.45
CA LEU A 131 -10.05 15.40 13.64
C LEU A 131 -9.61 16.84 13.91
N LEU A 132 -9.25 17.58 12.86
CA LEU A 132 -8.87 18.99 12.97
C LEU A 132 -10.06 19.85 13.41
N TYR A 133 -11.26 19.59 12.89
CA TYR A 133 -12.46 20.34 13.22
C TYR A 133 -12.95 20.04 14.65
N THR A 134 -12.84 18.80 15.11
CA THR A 134 -13.29 18.38 16.44
C THR A 134 -12.24 18.61 17.53
N SER A 135 -10.98 18.87 17.17
CA SER A 135 -9.92 19.13 18.13
C SER A 135 -10.12 20.51 18.78
N PRO A 136 -10.21 20.60 20.14
CA PRO A 136 -10.40 21.88 20.82
C PRO A 136 -9.22 22.80 20.53
N SER A 137 -9.53 24.02 20.08
CA SER A 137 -8.54 25.05 19.83
C SER A 137 -7.77 25.38 21.13
N PRO A 138 -6.45 25.63 21.09
CA PRO A 138 -5.70 26.15 22.25
C PRO A 138 -6.29 27.43 22.85
N ARG A 139 -7.06 28.19 22.05
CA ARG A 139 -7.75 29.39 22.51
C ARG A 139 -8.95 29.10 23.42
N ASP A 140 -9.60 27.96 23.28
CA ASP A 140 -10.76 27.59 24.11
C ASP A 140 -10.37 27.22 25.54
N ARG A 141 -9.07 26.93 25.80
CA ARG A 141 -8.54 26.62 27.14
C ARG A 141 -8.24 27.88 27.97
N SER A 142 -8.26 29.05 27.38
CA SER A 142 -7.89 30.30 28.06
C SER A 142 -9.10 31.05 28.64
N VAL A 143 -10.30 30.50 28.62
CA VAL A 143 -11.57 31.15 29.04
C VAL A 143 -12.24 30.42 30.20
N SER A 144 -11.49 29.63 30.98
CA SER A 144 -11.98 29.04 32.22
C SER A 144 -11.14 29.44 33.42
#